data_7142b23cb7b76a65cf32fcb24a30a54d
#
_entry.id   7142b23cb7b76a65cf32fcb24a30a54d
#
_cell.length_a   1.000
_cell.length_b   1.000
_cell.length_c   1.000
_cell.angle_alpha   90.00
_cell.angle_beta   90.00
_cell.angle_gamma   90.00
#
_symmetry.space_group_name_H-M   'P 1'
#
loop_
_entity.id
_entity.type
_entity.pdbx_description
1 polymer ?
#
loop_
_entity_poly.entity_id
_entity_poly.type
_entity_poly.pdbx_seq_one_letter_code
_entity_poly.pdbx_strand_id
1 'polypeptide(L)'
;FNHIPSGEKFDIGADLFPKLVENNLPFYALPMDFEWVDIGKVPDYWSAIRSVLQGKVRQVDIPGKEVKPGVYTGLNVAVNWDKVNITGPVYIGGMSRIEDGATIIGPSMIGPSCCICEGATIDNSIIFDYSKIGKGVRLVDKLVFGRYCVGKNGDHFDLQEASLDWLITDSRRMDLSEPSPQQKAMAELLGSDLINIPD
;
A
#
# COMPACT_ATOMS: atom_id res chain seq x y z
N PHE A 1 23.73 16.25 23.98
CA PHE A 1 24.03 14.87 24.45
C PHE A 1 24.42 14.78 25.93
N ASN A 2 24.95 15.87 26.54
CA ASN A 2 25.41 15.86 27.94
C ASN A 2 24.29 15.49 28.97
N HIS A 3 23.05 15.57 28.60
CA HIS A 3 21.90 15.28 29.46
C HIS A 3 21.28 13.89 29.20
N ILE A 4 21.83 13.13 28.24
CA ILE A 4 21.39 11.79 27.88
C ILE A 4 22.38 10.78 28.50
N PRO A 5 21.92 9.90 29.41
CA PRO A 5 22.81 8.89 30.00
C PRO A 5 23.23 7.87 28.93
N SER A 6 24.44 7.34 29.09
CA SER A 6 25.00 6.33 28.20
C SER A 6 24.59 4.92 28.66
N GLY A 7 24.14 4.08 27.72
CA GLY A 7 23.87 2.67 28.00
C GLY A 7 22.54 2.40 28.69
N GLU A 8 21.67 3.39 28.85
CA GLU A 8 20.34 3.25 29.42
C GLU A 8 19.25 3.55 28.40
N LYS A 9 18.07 2.95 28.60
CA LYS A 9 16.88 3.33 27.83
C LYS A 9 16.46 4.74 28.25
N PHE A 10 16.46 5.66 27.30
CA PHE A 10 16.17 7.07 27.55
C PHE A 10 15.35 7.64 26.38
N ASP A 11 14.21 8.22 26.69
CA ASP A 11 13.30 8.81 25.70
C ASP A 11 13.45 10.32 25.65
N ILE A 12 13.58 10.87 24.45
CA ILE A 12 13.78 12.31 24.27
C ILE A 12 12.56 13.11 24.75
N GLY A 13 11.35 12.64 24.43
CA GLY A 13 10.12 13.32 24.80
C GLY A 13 9.75 13.16 26.27
N ALA A 14 9.84 11.93 26.78
CA ALA A 14 9.41 11.61 28.13
C ALA A 14 10.46 11.92 29.21
N ASP A 15 11.75 11.81 28.89
CA ASP A 15 12.82 11.96 29.88
C ASP A 15 13.65 13.24 29.68
N LEU A 16 14.10 13.53 28.43
CA LEU A 16 14.99 14.66 28.19
C LEU A 16 14.27 16.01 28.30
N PHE A 17 13.14 16.17 27.62
CA PHE A 17 12.46 17.45 27.59
C PHE A 17 12.01 17.94 28.97
N PRO A 18 11.34 17.11 29.81
CA PRO A 18 11.04 17.48 31.18
C PRO A 18 12.28 17.87 31.99
N LYS A 19 13.36 17.08 31.89
CA LYS A 19 14.62 17.35 32.58
C LYS A 19 15.24 18.71 32.20
N LEU A 20 15.18 19.08 30.91
CA LEU A 20 15.67 20.39 30.46
C LEU A 20 14.83 21.53 31.06
N VAL A 21 13.53 21.39 31.10
CA VAL A 21 12.61 22.39 31.67
C VAL A 21 12.77 22.50 33.19
N GLU A 22 12.83 21.39 33.91
CA GLU A 22 13.02 21.36 35.38
C GLU A 22 14.35 22.03 35.80
N ASN A 23 15.39 21.87 35.00
CA ASN A 23 16.70 22.48 35.25
C ASN A 23 16.82 23.90 34.71
N ASN A 24 15.72 24.52 34.22
CA ASN A 24 15.70 25.85 33.64
C ASN A 24 16.73 26.06 32.52
N LEU A 25 17.03 25.01 31.76
CA LEU A 25 17.89 25.08 30.60
C LEU A 25 17.16 25.72 29.42
N PRO A 26 17.86 26.44 28.52
CA PRO A 26 17.24 27.03 27.34
C PRO A 26 16.61 25.95 26.46
N PHE A 27 15.30 25.85 26.48
CA PHE A 27 14.50 24.92 25.69
C PHE A 27 13.30 25.66 25.12
N TYR A 28 13.27 25.81 23.80
CA TYR A 28 12.27 26.62 23.11
C TYR A 28 11.47 25.76 22.14
N ALA A 29 10.17 25.96 22.09
CA ALA A 29 9.31 25.41 21.07
C ALA A 29 9.01 26.46 20.00
N LEU A 30 9.19 26.10 18.74
CA LEU A 30 8.80 26.92 17.60
C LEU A 30 7.50 26.38 17.01
N PRO A 31 6.38 27.06 17.16
CA PRO A 31 5.15 26.66 16.50
C PRO A 31 5.30 26.89 14.99
N MET A 32 5.04 25.87 14.20
CA MET A 32 5.05 25.93 12.75
C MET A 32 3.78 25.30 12.21
N ASP A 33 3.22 25.90 11.17
CA ASP A 33 2.09 25.31 10.46
C ASP A 33 2.61 24.34 9.41
N PHE A 34 2.58 23.04 9.71
CA PHE A 34 2.95 21.98 8.82
C PHE A 34 2.09 20.73 9.05
N GLU A 35 1.92 19.95 8.01
CA GLU A 35 1.27 18.67 8.13
C GLU A 35 2.27 17.63 8.65
N TRP A 36 1.90 16.97 9.72
CA TRP A 36 2.72 15.93 10.33
C TRP A 36 1.87 14.67 10.57
N VAL A 37 2.40 13.53 10.15
CA VAL A 37 1.76 12.23 10.35
C VAL A 37 2.79 11.28 10.93
N ASP A 38 2.51 10.74 12.11
CA ASP A 38 3.29 9.66 12.69
C ASP A 38 2.81 8.32 12.11
N ILE A 39 3.67 7.69 11.32
CA ILE A 39 3.35 6.40 10.69
C ILE A 39 3.82 5.26 11.61
N GLY A 40 3.08 5.03 12.68
CA GLY A 40 3.35 3.96 13.64
C GLY A 40 2.56 2.67 13.40
N LYS A 41 1.46 2.75 12.64
CA LYS A 41 0.54 1.64 12.40
C LYS A 41 0.05 1.61 10.96
N VAL A 42 -0.49 0.48 10.52
CA VAL A 42 -1.05 0.33 9.16
C VAL A 42 -2.15 1.35 8.85
N PRO A 43 -3.10 1.65 9.75
CA PRO A 43 -4.09 2.70 9.49
C PRO A 43 -3.50 4.09 9.25
N ASP A 44 -2.42 4.44 9.96
CA ASP A 44 -1.75 5.74 9.80
C ASP A 44 -1.09 5.84 8.42
N TYR A 45 -0.37 4.78 8.02
CA TYR A 45 0.22 4.66 6.69
C TYR A 45 -0.83 4.75 5.59
N TRP A 46 -1.95 4.02 5.74
CA TRP A 46 -3.06 4.06 4.80
C TRP A 46 -3.63 5.48 4.64
N SER A 47 -3.89 6.13 5.78
CA SER A 47 -4.40 7.50 5.80
C SER A 47 -3.44 8.47 5.13
N ALA A 48 -2.13 8.33 5.39
CA ALA A 48 -1.09 9.17 4.79
C ALA A 48 -1.07 9.04 3.26
N ILE A 49 -1.02 7.81 2.73
CA ILE A 49 -1.03 7.55 1.28
C ILE A 49 -2.30 8.11 0.63
N ARG A 50 -3.45 7.88 1.22
CA ARG A 50 -4.72 8.43 0.70
C ARG A 50 -4.72 9.96 0.66
N SER A 51 -4.21 10.59 1.71
CA SER A 51 -4.12 12.05 1.79
C SER A 51 -3.21 12.62 0.70
N VAL A 52 -2.07 11.97 0.43
CA VAL A 52 -1.18 12.33 -0.67
C VAL A 52 -1.89 12.18 -2.02
N LEU A 53 -2.48 11.01 -2.29
CA LEU A 53 -3.17 10.74 -3.54
C LEU A 53 -4.35 11.70 -3.79
N GLN A 54 -5.01 12.16 -2.73
CA GLN A 54 -6.10 13.13 -2.79
C GLN A 54 -5.63 14.60 -2.87
N GLY A 55 -4.31 14.84 -2.91
CA GLY A 55 -3.73 16.19 -2.97
C GLY A 55 -3.95 17.01 -1.68
N LYS A 56 -4.21 16.35 -0.55
CA LYS A 56 -4.44 17.01 0.75
C LYS A 56 -3.14 17.40 1.45
N VAL A 57 -2.04 16.75 1.12
CA VAL A 57 -0.72 17.01 1.70
C VAL A 57 -0.01 18.03 0.82
N ARG A 58 0.25 19.21 1.39
CA ARG A 58 1.01 20.25 0.71
C ARG A 58 2.48 19.85 0.57
N GLN A 59 3.14 20.33 -0.46
CA GLN A 59 4.59 20.12 -0.69
C GLN A 59 5.00 18.66 -0.96
N VAL A 60 4.04 17.77 -1.23
CA VAL A 60 4.33 16.40 -1.68
C VAL A 60 3.68 16.22 -3.05
N ASP A 61 4.52 16.07 -4.06
CA ASP A 61 4.09 15.75 -5.41
C ASP A 61 3.95 14.23 -5.58
N ILE A 62 2.89 13.80 -6.25
CA ILE A 62 2.76 12.40 -6.66
C ILE A 62 3.83 12.15 -7.74
N PRO A 63 4.72 11.17 -7.54
CA PRO A 63 5.79 10.91 -8.50
C PRO A 63 5.23 10.45 -9.87
N GLY A 64 5.99 10.75 -10.94
CA GLY A 64 5.64 10.32 -12.29
C GLY A 64 4.83 11.35 -13.07
N LYS A 65 4.01 10.87 -13.99
CA LYS A 65 3.24 11.71 -14.92
C LYS A 65 1.75 11.44 -14.75
N GLU A 66 0.96 12.49 -14.69
CA GLU A 66 -0.49 12.39 -14.81
C GLU A 66 -0.86 12.05 -16.25
N VAL A 67 -1.50 10.91 -16.48
CA VAL A 67 -1.86 10.39 -17.81
C VAL A 67 -3.36 10.50 -18.09
N LYS A 68 -4.17 10.53 -17.04
CA LYS A 68 -5.61 10.83 -17.05
C LYS A 68 -5.93 11.60 -15.76
N PRO A 69 -7.05 12.31 -15.65
CA PRO A 69 -7.40 13.06 -14.45
C PRO A 69 -7.30 12.20 -13.18
N GLY A 70 -6.39 12.58 -12.28
CA GLY A 70 -6.12 11.86 -11.04
C GLY A 70 -5.41 10.51 -11.19
N VAL A 71 -4.92 10.14 -12.39
CA VAL A 71 -4.18 8.89 -12.61
C VAL A 71 -2.73 9.20 -12.97
N TYR A 72 -1.83 8.81 -12.11
CA TYR A 72 -0.39 9.04 -12.22
C TYR A 72 0.35 7.73 -12.50
N THR A 73 1.34 7.78 -13.37
CA THR A 73 2.17 6.62 -13.68
C THR A 73 3.65 6.95 -13.56
N GLY A 74 4.41 6.00 -13.03
CA GLY A 74 5.86 5.97 -13.15
C GLY A 74 6.32 5.63 -14.58
N LEU A 75 7.62 5.46 -14.76
CA LEU A 75 8.22 5.12 -16.05
C LEU A 75 7.88 3.68 -16.48
N ASN A 76 7.72 3.50 -17.81
CA ASN A 76 7.57 2.16 -18.41
C ASN A 76 6.41 1.31 -17.86
N VAL A 77 5.29 1.92 -17.53
CA VAL A 77 4.06 1.18 -17.19
C VAL A 77 3.46 0.61 -18.48
N ALA A 78 3.26 -0.71 -18.49
CA ALA A 78 2.62 -1.41 -19.61
C ALA A 78 1.11 -1.55 -19.34
N VAL A 79 0.30 -0.86 -20.12
CA VAL A 79 -1.17 -0.86 -19.99
C VAL A 79 -1.84 -0.56 -21.32
N ASN A 80 -2.91 -1.27 -21.64
CA ASN A 80 -3.80 -0.94 -22.73
C ASN A 80 -4.98 -0.12 -22.19
N TRP A 81 -4.89 1.21 -22.31
CA TRP A 81 -5.85 2.15 -21.73
C TRP A 81 -7.30 1.98 -22.20
N ASP A 82 -7.51 1.37 -23.35
CA ASP A 82 -8.85 1.14 -23.92
C ASP A 82 -9.51 -0.11 -23.35
N LYS A 83 -8.74 -0.95 -22.65
CA LYS A 83 -9.21 -2.23 -22.13
C LYS A 83 -9.19 -2.34 -20.61
N VAL A 84 -8.90 -1.26 -19.92
CA VAL A 84 -8.86 -1.20 -18.46
C VAL A 84 -9.76 -0.10 -17.92
N ASN A 85 -10.31 -0.29 -16.73
CA ASN A 85 -11.10 0.70 -16.02
C ASN A 85 -10.29 1.28 -14.87
N ILE A 86 -9.77 2.50 -15.04
CA ILE A 86 -8.99 3.15 -13.98
C ILE A 86 -9.63 4.49 -13.64
N THR A 87 -10.05 4.64 -12.38
CA THR A 87 -10.68 5.84 -11.83
C THR A 87 -9.85 6.39 -10.69
N GLY A 88 -9.35 7.62 -10.83
CA GLY A 88 -8.49 8.29 -9.84
C GLY A 88 -9.17 8.62 -8.51
N PRO A 89 -8.38 8.99 -7.50
CA PRO A 89 -6.94 9.18 -7.54
C PRO A 89 -6.16 7.84 -7.46
N VAL A 90 -5.29 7.60 -8.43
CA VAL A 90 -4.51 6.34 -8.52
C VAL A 90 -3.06 6.66 -8.88
N TYR A 91 -2.12 6.01 -8.22
CA TYR A 91 -0.73 5.96 -8.62
C TYR A 91 -0.34 4.54 -9.05
N ILE A 92 0.33 4.42 -10.20
CA ILE A 92 0.89 3.16 -10.71
C ILE A 92 2.39 3.32 -10.86
N GLY A 93 3.13 2.59 -10.05
CA GLY A 93 4.60 2.60 -10.03
C GLY A 93 5.22 2.11 -11.33
N GLY A 94 6.42 2.59 -11.60
CA GLY A 94 7.15 2.25 -12.83
C GLY A 94 7.37 0.76 -13.04
N MET A 95 7.53 0.34 -14.29
CA MET A 95 7.74 -1.07 -14.69
C MET A 95 6.58 -2.01 -14.35
N SER A 96 5.43 -1.48 -13.93
CA SER A 96 4.24 -2.28 -13.62
C SER A 96 3.46 -2.60 -14.89
N ARG A 97 2.77 -3.73 -14.87
CA ARG A 97 1.90 -4.21 -15.95
C ARG A 97 0.47 -4.34 -15.48
N ILE A 98 -0.44 -3.72 -16.21
CA ILE A 98 -1.88 -3.82 -15.98
C ILE A 98 -2.49 -4.52 -17.19
N GLU A 99 -3.05 -5.70 -16.96
CA GLU A 99 -3.60 -6.54 -18.02
C GLU A 99 -5.04 -6.16 -18.38
N ASP A 100 -5.52 -6.65 -19.52
CA ASP A 100 -6.84 -6.35 -20.08
C ASP A 100 -7.95 -6.70 -19.07
N GLY A 101 -8.99 -5.89 -19.02
CA GLY A 101 -10.14 -6.09 -18.13
C GLY A 101 -9.90 -5.72 -16.67
N ALA A 102 -8.68 -5.37 -16.27
CA ALA A 102 -8.41 -4.94 -14.89
C ALA A 102 -9.16 -3.65 -14.55
N THR A 103 -9.61 -3.55 -13.29
CA THR A 103 -10.30 -2.38 -12.73
C THR A 103 -9.52 -1.86 -11.53
N ILE A 104 -9.17 -0.57 -11.54
CA ILE A 104 -8.49 0.09 -10.42
C ILE A 104 -9.27 1.33 -10.03
N ILE A 105 -9.72 1.36 -8.79
CA ILE A 105 -10.53 2.46 -8.23
C ILE A 105 -9.73 3.12 -7.10
N GLY A 106 -9.64 4.44 -7.18
CA GLY A 106 -8.94 5.24 -6.17
C GLY A 106 -9.75 5.52 -4.89
N PRO A 107 -9.06 5.92 -3.85
CA PRO A 107 -7.63 6.16 -3.77
C PRO A 107 -6.82 4.86 -3.66
N SER A 108 -6.06 4.52 -4.70
CA SER A 108 -5.26 3.28 -4.74
C SER A 108 -3.82 3.55 -5.19
N MET A 109 -2.90 2.79 -4.63
CA MET A 109 -1.49 2.84 -5.00
C MET A 109 -1.02 1.45 -5.44
N ILE A 110 -0.44 1.40 -6.63
CA ILE A 110 0.26 0.22 -7.15
C ILE A 110 1.75 0.55 -7.13
N GLY A 111 2.53 -0.20 -6.39
CA GLY A 111 3.99 -0.08 -6.31
C GLY A 111 4.67 -0.43 -7.63
N PRO A 112 5.98 -0.16 -7.76
CA PRO A 112 6.74 -0.49 -8.96
C PRO A 112 6.86 -2.01 -9.17
N SER A 113 7.01 -2.38 -10.45
CA SER A 113 7.21 -3.76 -10.90
C SER A 113 6.08 -4.73 -10.47
N CYS A 114 4.88 -4.21 -10.29
CA CYS A 114 3.69 -5.03 -10.02
C CYS A 114 3.08 -5.57 -11.31
N CYS A 115 2.35 -6.67 -11.18
CA CYS A 115 1.52 -7.21 -12.24
C CYS A 115 0.06 -7.34 -11.74
N ILE A 116 -0.84 -6.59 -12.33
CA ILE A 116 -2.27 -6.71 -12.08
C ILE A 116 -2.85 -7.50 -13.25
N CYS A 117 -3.20 -8.76 -13.00
CA CYS A 117 -3.61 -9.68 -14.04
C CYS A 117 -5.03 -9.41 -14.56
N GLU A 118 -5.36 -10.08 -15.67
CA GLU A 118 -6.61 -9.93 -16.39
C GLU A 118 -7.84 -10.00 -15.47
N GLY A 119 -8.73 -9.01 -15.58
CA GLY A 119 -9.98 -8.95 -14.84
C GLY A 119 -9.84 -8.69 -13.33
N ALA A 120 -8.64 -8.51 -12.80
CA ALA A 120 -8.45 -8.21 -11.38
C ALA A 120 -9.04 -6.83 -11.02
N THR A 121 -9.55 -6.71 -9.80
CA THR A 121 -10.12 -5.47 -9.27
C THR A 121 -9.34 -5.02 -8.05
N ILE A 122 -8.85 -3.79 -8.08
CA ILE A 122 -8.17 -3.12 -6.97
C ILE A 122 -8.99 -1.88 -6.62
N ASP A 123 -9.56 -1.86 -5.42
CA ASP A 123 -10.40 -0.77 -4.96
C ASP A 123 -9.91 -0.28 -3.60
N ASN A 124 -9.66 1.02 -3.49
CA ASN A 124 -9.20 1.66 -2.26
C ASN A 124 -8.06 0.88 -1.58
N SER A 125 -7.07 0.41 -2.35
CA SER A 125 -6.07 -0.56 -1.90
C SER A 125 -4.65 -0.12 -2.20
N ILE A 126 -3.71 -0.60 -1.40
CA ILE A 126 -2.29 -0.32 -1.54
C ILE A 126 -1.56 -1.63 -1.87
N ILE A 127 -0.98 -1.71 -3.04
CA ILE A 127 -0.22 -2.86 -3.51
C ILE A 127 1.26 -2.48 -3.52
N PHE A 128 2.06 -3.14 -2.70
CA PHE A 128 3.50 -2.89 -2.63
C PHE A 128 4.25 -3.51 -3.80
N ASP A 129 5.50 -3.09 -3.94
CA ASP A 129 6.43 -3.44 -5.00
C ASP A 129 6.50 -4.94 -5.26
N TYR A 130 6.70 -5.31 -6.51
CA TYR A 130 6.87 -6.70 -6.96
C TYR A 130 5.70 -7.63 -6.63
N SER A 131 4.51 -7.09 -6.40
CA SER A 131 3.33 -7.91 -6.18
C SER A 131 2.68 -8.31 -7.51
N LYS A 132 2.26 -9.56 -7.61
CA LYS A 132 1.42 -10.04 -8.70
C LYS A 132 0.06 -10.37 -8.14
N ILE A 133 -0.96 -9.70 -8.63
CA ILE A 133 -2.36 -9.94 -8.29
C ILE A 133 -2.95 -10.81 -9.38
N GLY A 134 -3.41 -12.00 -9.00
CA GLY A 134 -3.89 -13.03 -9.91
C GLY A 134 -5.14 -12.62 -10.70
N LYS A 135 -5.44 -13.42 -11.72
CA LYS A 135 -6.56 -13.19 -12.63
C LYS A 135 -7.90 -13.21 -11.88
N GLY A 136 -8.72 -12.19 -12.09
CA GLY A 136 -10.04 -12.04 -11.48
C GLY A 136 -10.05 -11.79 -9.97
N VAL A 137 -8.90 -11.65 -9.33
CA VAL A 137 -8.79 -11.37 -7.89
C VAL A 137 -9.38 -10.00 -7.58
N ARG A 138 -10.20 -9.92 -6.53
CA ARG A 138 -10.78 -8.67 -6.05
C ARG A 138 -10.19 -8.29 -4.70
N LEU A 139 -9.56 -7.12 -4.63
CA LEU A 139 -9.03 -6.52 -3.41
C LEU A 139 -9.76 -5.20 -3.14
N VAL A 140 -10.43 -5.13 -2.00
CA VAL A 140 -11.13 -3.94 -1.54
C VAL A 140 -10.64 -3.62 -0.14
N ASP A 141 -10.22 -2.38 0.10
CA ASP A 141 -9.67 -1.96 1.39
C ASP A 141 -8.51 -2.84 1.89
N LYS A 142 -7.59 -3.21 0.98
CA LYS A 142 -6.46 -4.09 1.31
C LYS A 142 -5.11 -3.43 1.07
N LEU A 143 -4.16 -3.81 1.91
CA LEU A 143 -2.75 -3.53 1.73
C LEU A 143 -2.03 -4.87 1.48
N VAL A 144 -1.35 -4.99 0.35
CA VAL A 144 -0.59 -6.20 -0.02
C VAL A 144 0.89 -5.90 0.11
N PHE A 145 1.57 -6.65 0.96
CA PHE A 145 3.00 -6.54 1.19
C PHE A 145 3.67 -7.92 1.22
N GLY A 146 4.41 -8.25 0.17
CA GLY A 146 5.03 -9.56 0.03
C GLY A 146 3.99 -10.69 0.06
N ARG A 147 4.05 -11.52 1.09
CA ARG A 147 3.10 -12.63 1.31
C ARG A 147 1.90 -12.25 2.19
N TYR A 148 1.85 -11.03 2.67
CA TYR A 148 0.80 -10.58 3.58
C TYR A 148 -0.26 -9.76 2.86
N CYS A 149 -1.52 -10.08 3.12
CA CYS A 149 -2.67 -9.24 2.81
C CYS A 149 -3.20 -8.67 4.12
N VAL A 150 -3.25 -7.36 4.23
CA VAL A 150 -3.56 -6.65 5.48
C VAL A 150 -4.81 -5.81 5.26
N GLY A 151 -5.76 -5.92 6.17
CA GLY A 151 -6.93 -5.05 6.23
C GLY A 151 -6.59 -3.66 6.76
N LYS A 152 -7.47 -2.70 6.52
CA LYS A 152 -7.26 -1.30 6.95
C LYS A 152 -7.10 -1.14 8.49
N ASN A 153 -7.62 -2.08 9.28
CA ASN A 153 -7.50 -2.09 10.75
C ASN A 153 -6.18 -2.71 11.25
N GLY A 154 -5.36 -3.26 10.34
CA GLY A 154 -4.11 -3.92 10.67
C GLY A 154 -4.21 -5.44 10.82
N ASP A 155 -5.40 -6.01 10.71
CA ASP A 155 -5.59 -7.47 10.64
C ASP A 155 -4.86 -8.01 9.42
N HIS A 156 -4.07 -9.05 9.60
CA HIS A 156 -3.24 -9.57 8.53
C HIS A 156 -3.50 -11.05 8.28
N PHE A 157 -3.29 -11.43 7.04
CA PHE A 157 -3.45 -12.76 6.54
C PHE A 157 -2.19 -13.19 5.78
N ASP A 158 -1.60 -14.32 6.18
CA ASP A 158 -0.44 -14.90 5.49
C ASP A 158 -0.92 -15.79 4.34
N LEU A 159 -0.72 -15.34 3.11
CA LEU A 159 -1.16 -16.03 1.90
C LEU A 159 -0.47 -17.38 1.70
N GLN A 160 0.77 -17.52 2.17
CA GLN A 160 1.51 -18.76 2.05
C GLN A 160 1.02 -19.81 3.06
N GLU A 161 0.79 -19.43 4.31
CA GLU A 161 0.23 -20.33 5.32
C GLU A 161 -1.17 -20.80 4.96
N ALA A 162 -1.94 -19.94 4.31
CA ALA A 162 -3.29 -20.26 3.83
C ALA A 162 -3.29 -20.99 2.47
N SER A 163 -2.14 -21.25 1.87
CA SER A 163 -2.04 -21.85 0.52
C SER A 163 -2.76 -21.05 -0.57
N LEU A 164 -2.77 -19.73 -0.44
CA LEU A 164 -3.38 -18.76 -1.36
C LEU A 164 -2.35 -17.94 -2.13
N ASP A 165 -1.09 -18.34 -2.12
CA ASP A 165 0.02 -17.71 -2.84
C ASP A 165 -0.16 -17.69 -4.37
N TRP A 166 -1.06 -18.50 -4.90
CA TRP A 166 -1.50 -18.46 -6.31
C TRP A 166 -2.41 -17.28 -6.65
N LEU A 167 -3.09 -16.67 -5.65
CA LEU A 167 -3.89 -15.45 -5.83
C LEU A 167 -3.04 -14.19 -5.83
N ILE A 168 -2.07 -14.14 -4.93
CA ILE A 168 -1.16 -13.02 -4.76
C ILE A 168 0.24 -13.58 -4.54
N THR A 169 1.17 -13.22 -5.39
CA THR A 169 2.55 -13.72 -5.35
C THR A 169 3.57 -12.63 -5.69
N ASP A 170 4.83 -12.97 -5.68
CA ASP A 170 5.91 -12.10 -6.11
C ASP A 170 5.98 -12.09 -7.65
N SER A 171 5.89 -10.91 -8.27
CA SER A 171 5.92 -10.73 -9.73
C SER A 171 7.24 -11.16 -10.38
N ARG A 172 8.31 -11.33 -9.60
CA ARG A 172 9.63 -11.82 -10.04
C ARG A 172 9.69 -13.34 -10.14
N ARG A 173 8.74 -14.04 -9.53
CA ARG A 173 8.64 -15.49 -9.65
C ARG A 173 8.11 -15.83 -11.04
N MET A 174 8.80 -16.71 -11.77
CA MET A 174 8.26 -17.29 -12.96
C MET A 174 7.10 -18.21 -12.58
N ASP A 175 5.94 -17.99 -13.17
CA ASP A 175 4.84 -18.93 -13.04
C ASP A 175 5.20 -20.21 -13.80
N LEU A 176 5.52 -21.23 -13.06
CA LEU A 176 5.80 -22.56 -13.61
C LEU A 176 4.56 -23.47 -13.61
N SER A 177 3.43 -23.00 -13.06
CA SER A 177 2.20 -23.80 -13.05
C SER A 177 0.96 -22.92 -13.17
N GLU A 178 0.08 -23.25 -14.10
CA GLU A 178 -1.30 -22.79 -14.02
C GLU A 178 -1.96 -23.37 -12.75
N PRO A 179 -2.88 -22.62 -12.11
CA PRO A 179 -3.62 -23.13 -10.97
C PRO A 179 -4.34 -24.43 -11.37
N SER A 180 -4.25 -25.44 -10.51
CA SER A 180 -4.90 -26.74 -10.73
C SER A 180 -6.42 -26.56 -10.89
N PRO A 181 -7.11 -27.51 -11.55
CA PRO A 181 -8.57 -27.46 -11.64
C PRO A 181 -9.27 -27.34 -10.28
N GLN A 182 -8.69 -27.92 -9.22
CA GLN A 182 -9.18 -27.81 -7.86
C GLN A 182 -9.00 -26.39 -7.28
N GLN A 183 -7.89 -25.75 -7.56
CA GLN A 183 -7.64 -24.37 -7.17
C GLN A 183 -8.55 -23.40 -7.92
N LYS A 184 -8.80 -23.65 -9.23
CA LYS A 184 -9.78 -22.86 -10.01
C LYS A 184 -11.19 -23.02 -9.46
N ALA A 185 -11.61 -24.24 -9.14
CA ALA A 185 -12.91 -24.52 -8.53
C ALA A 185 -13.04 -23.91 -7.13
N MET A 186 -11.95 -23.93 -6.35
CA MET A 186 -11.91 -23.30 -5.05
C MET A 186 -12.02 -21.77 -5.16
N ALA A 187 -11.37 -21.14 -6.14
CA ALA A 187 -11.51 -19.71 -6.41
C ALA A 187 -12.96 -19.32 -6.79
N GLU A 188 -13.63 -20.16 -7.56
CA GLU A 188 -15.04 -19.97 -7.92
C GLU A 188 -15.98 -20.15 -6.73
N LEU A 189 -15.72 -21.16 -5.87
CA LEU A 189 -16.52 -21.42 -4.66
C LEU A 189 -16.30 -20.37 -3.55
N LEU A 190 -15.08 -19.92 -3.42
CA LEU A 190 -14.71 -18.97 -2.39
C LEU A 190 -15.09 -17.54 -2.81
N GLY A 191 -15.50 -17.35 -4.07
CA GLY A 191 -16.08 -16.13 -4.58
C GLY A 191 -15.41 -14.86 -4.05
N SER A 192 -15.85 -13.71 -4.39
CA SER A 192 -15.36 -12.41 -3.92
C SER A 192 -15.22 -12.24 -2.39
N ASP A 193 -15.63 -13.20 -1.57
CA ASP A 193 -15.75 -13.07 -0.12
C ASP A 193 -14.51 -13.50 0.68
N LEU A 194 -13.60 -14.29 0.10
CA LEU A 194 -12.42 -14.78 0.82
C LEU A 194 -11.38 -13.71 1.15
N ILE A 195 -11.40 -12.62 0.43
CA ILE A 195 -10.53 -11.48 0.70
C ILE A 195 -11.32 -10.33 1.34
N ASN A 196 -12.57 -10.54 1.65
CA ASN A 196 -13.35 -9.75 2.60
C ASN A 196 -13.10 -10.32 3.99
N ILE A 197 -12.03 -9.88 4.64
CA ILE A 197 -11.87 -10.04 6.08
C ILE A 197 -13.03 -9.24 6.68
N PRO A 198 -13.95 -9.85 7.45
CA PRO A 198 -15.02 -9.10 8.10
C PRO A 198 -14.40 -8.03 9.01
N ASP A 199 -15.06 -6.89 9.08
CA ASP A 199 -14.71 -5.77 9.97
C ASP A 199 -14.77 -6.18 11.44
#